data_06e615e8ffa3e5cfa371819d46ecd9b8
#
_entry.id   06e615e8ffa3e5cfa371819d46ecd9b8
#
_cell.length_a   1.000
_cell.length_b   1.000
_cell.length_c   1.000
_cell.angle_alpha   90.00
_cell.angle_beta   90.00
_cell.angle_gamma   90.00
#
_symmetry.space_group_name_H-M   'P 1'
#
loop_
_entity.id
_entity.type
_entity.pdbx_description
1 polymer ?
#
loop_
_entity_poly.entity_id
_entity_poly.type
_entity_poly.pdbx_seq_one_letter_code
_entity_poly.pdbx_strand_id
1 'polypeptide(L)'
;MCKILDKISPETAPHKPYVAFRYASPLTEDMYEQLLKDGFGNGKGGRAVAFTQYPQYSCSTTGSSLNELWKWRHRMEGKTNKEIGDGTITWSVIDRWPNHSGLVEAFARNIEAKLLEYPEERRKDVVLLFSAHSLPMSVVNRGLSIP
;
A
#
# COMPACT_ATOMS: atom_id res chain seq x y z
N MET A 1 -6.96 -1.47 11.46
CA MET A 1 -6.28 -0.22 11.08
C MET A 1 -7.22 0.98 11.24
N CYS A 2 -8.34 1.11 10.54
CA CYS A 2 -9.20 2.32 10.59
C CYS A 2 -9.67 2.70 12.01
N LYS A 3 -10.13 1.74 12.83
CA LYS A 3 -10.49 2.02 14.23
C LYS A 3 -9.35 2.61 15.08
N ILE A 4 -8.09 2.33 14.72
CA ILE A 4 -6.93 2.93 15.39
C ILE A 4 -6.73 4.34 14.85
N LEU A 5 -6.86 4.54 13.54
CA LEU A 5 -6.80 5.86 12.92
C LEU A 5 -7.87 6.80 13.47
N ASP A 6 -9.10 6.34 13.67
CA ASP A 6 -10.16 7.12 14.26
C ASP A 6 -9.82 7.64 15.67
N LYS A 7 -8.98 6.89 16.41
CA LYS A 7 -8.53 7.29 17.75
C LYS A 7 -7.37 8.30 17.74
N ILE A 8 -6.42 8.14 16.80
CA ILE A 8 -5.21 8.97 16.74
C ILE A 8 -5.38 10.20 15.86
N SER A 9 -6.38 10.23 14.99
CA SER A 9 -6.72 11.35 14.09
C SER A 9 -8.25 11.52 14.04
N PRO A 10 -8.87 11.92 15.15
CA PRO A 10 -10.34 12.03 15.25
C PRO A 10 -10.91 13.13 14.35
N GLU A 11 -10.11 14.13 14.01
CA GLU A 11 -10.49 15.22 13.11
C GLU A 11 -10.72 14.79 11.67
N THR A 12 -10.20 13.61 11.27
CA THR A 12 -10.41 13.01 9.95
C THR A 12 -11.33 11.79 9.96
N ALA A 13 -11.83 11.41 11.15
CA ALA A 13 -12.74 10.27 11.29
C ALA A 13 -14.13 10.56 10.67
N PRO A 14 -14.87 9.54 10.24
CA PRO A 14 -14.53 8.13 10.28
C PRO A 14 -13.65 7.68 9.12
N HIS A 15 -12.64 6.86 9.42
CA HIS A 15 -11.81 6.25 8.38
C HIS A 15 -12.46 4.98 7.86
N LYS A 16 -12.61 4.86 6.54
CA LYS A 16 -13.23 3.72 5.88
C LYS A 16 -12.20 2.95 5.07
N PRO A 17 -12.08 1.61 5.26
CA PRO A 17 -11.16 0.80 4.49
C PRO A 17 -11.76 0.43 3.13
N TYR A 18 -10.96 0.50 2.08
CA TYR A 18 -11.25 -0.01 0.76
C TYR A 18 -10.13 -0.93 0.33
N VAL A 19 -10.46 -1.98 -0.38
CA VAL A 19 -9.49 -2.96 -0.87
C VAL A 19 -9.58 -3.01 -2.38
N ALA A 20 -8.43 -3.05 -3.04
CA ALA A 20 -8.34 -3.23 -4.48
C ALA A 20 -7.14 -4.12 -4.82
N PHE A 21 -7.35 -5.02 -5.75
CA PHE A 21 -6.29 -5.85 -6.33
C PHE A 21 -6.14 -5.53 -7.81
N ARG A 22 -4.92 -5.76 -8.33
CA ARG A 22 -4.60 -5.54 -9.74
C ARG A 22 -5.19 -6.61 -10.64
N TYR A 23 -5.20 -7.87 -10.16
CA TYR A 23 -5.51 -9.06 -10.96
C TYR A 23 -6.53 -10.01 -10.31
N ALA A 24 -7.17 -9.59 -9.24
CA ALA A 24 -8.18 -10.37 -8.53
C ALA A 24 -9.29 -9.45 -8.01
N SER A 25 -10.47 -9.99 -7.78
CA SER A 25 -11.58 -9.24 -7.18
C SER A 25 -11.34 -9.00 -5.67
N PRO A 26 -11.72 -7.83 -5.14
CA PRO A 26 -12.28 -6.67 -5.85
C PRO A 26 -11.20 -5.95 -6.69
N LEU A 27 -11.54 -5.63 -7.94
CA LEU A 27 -10.63 -4.88 -8.81
C LEU A 27 -10.59 -3.40 -8.41
N THR A 28 -9.62 -2.67 -8.97
CA THR A 28 -9.51 -1.22 -8.75
C THR A 28 -10.74 -0.47 -9.22
N GLU A 29 -11.41 -0.95 -10.29
CA GLU A 29 -12.70 -0.43 -10.77
C GLU A 29 -13.76 -0.51 -9.70
N ASP A 30 -14.01 -1.71 -9.17
CA ASP A 30 -15.02 -1.98 -8.16
C ASP A 30 -14.82 -1.11 -6.90
N MET A 31 -13.56 -0.99 -6.48
CA MET A 31 -13.19 -0.15 -5.36
C MET A 31 -13.49 1.33 -5.63
N TYR A 32 -13.14 1.82 -6.83
CA TYR A 32 -13.36 3.21 -7.18
C TYR A 32 -14.84 3.56 -7.29
N GLU A 33 -15.64 2.69 -7.90
CA GLU A 33 -17.10 2.83 -7.91
C GLU A 33 -17.67 2.90 -6.49
N GLN A 34 -17.17 2.05 -5.59
CA GLN A 34 -17.62 2.06 -4.21
C GLN A 34 -17.27 3.37 -3.49
N LEU A 35 -16.07 3.93 -3.74
CA LEU A 35 -15.70 5.26 -3.23
C LEU A 35 -16.70 6.34 -3.67
N LEU A 36 -17.06 6.34 -4.96
CA LEU A 36 -18.01 7.31 -5.51
C LEU A 36 -19.42 7.13 -4.92
N LYS A 37 -19.88 5.88 -4.77
CA LYS A 37 -21.16 5.55 -4.12
C LYS A 37 -21.19 6.01 -2.66
N ASP A 38 -20.09 5.92 -1.96
CA ASP A 38 -19.94 6.36 -0.58
C ASP A 38 -19.82 7.90 -0.42
N GLY A 39 -19.84 8.61 -1.53
CA GLY A 39 -19.88 10.06 -1.55
C GLY A 39 -18.53 10.78 -1.63
N PHE A 40 -17.46 10.05 -1.98
CA PHE A 40 -16.18 10.66 -2.31
C PHE A 40 -16.13 11.06 -3.79
N GLY A 41 -15.42 12.12 -4.12
CA GLY A 41 -15.30 12.60 -5.50
C GLY A 41 -16.59 13.19 -6.09
N ASN A 42 -16.70 13.22 -7.40
CA ASN A 42 -17.87 13.71 -8.15
C ASN A 42 -18.40 15.09 -7.68
N GLY A 43 -17.48 16.03 -7.49
CA GLY A 43 -17.80 17.38 -7.01
C GLY A 43 -17.90 17.53 -5.50
N LYS A 44 -17.85 16.44 -4.74
CA LYS A 44 -17.89 16.43 -3.27
C LYS A 44 -16.50 16.46 -2.63
N GLY A 45 -15.46 16.17 -3.42
CA GLY A 45 -14.09 16.05 -2.92
C GLY A 45 -13.86 14.78 -2.08
N GLY A 46 -13.01 14.90 -1.08
CA GLY A 46 -12.64 13.82 -0.19
C GLY A 46 -11.14 13.57 -0.19
N ARG A 47 -10.66 12.86 0.82
CA ARG A 47 -9.24 12.46 0.94
C ARG A 47 -9.13 10.96 0.98
N ALA A 48 -8.18 10.43 0.23
CA ALA A 48 -7.87 9.01 0.23
C ALA A 48 -6.36 8.76 0.32
N VAL A 49 -5.97 7.67 0.97
CA VAL A 49 -4.59 7.23 1.06
C VAL A 49 -4.47 5.87 0.37
N ALA A 50 -3.73 5.82 -0.72
CA ALA A 50 -3.36 4.57 -1.37
C ALA A 50 -2.17 3.97 -0.62
N PHE A 51 -2.44 2.92 0.18
CA PHE A 51 -1.43 2.18 0.92
C PHE A 51 -1.10 0.88 0.18
N THR A 52 0.12 0.75 -0.30
CA THR A 52 0.56 -0.46 -0.98
C THR A 52 1.01 -1.52 0.03
N GLN A 53 0.60 -2.77 -0.19
CA GLN A 53 0.98 -3.91 0.66
C GLN A 53 2.43 -4.37 0.42
N TYR A 54 3.11 -3.78 -0.57
CA TYR A 54 4.50 -4.09 -0.88
C TYR A 54 5.43 -3.18 -0.07
N PRO A 55 6.24 -3.75 0.86
CA PRO A 55 7.19 -2.93 1.61
C PRO A 55 8.24 -2.27 0.73
N GLN A 56 8.72 -3.00 -0.30
CA GLN A 56 9.68 -2.49 -1.28
C GLN A 56 8.96 -2.04 -2.55
N TYR A 57 9.42 -0.94 -3.12
CA TYR A 57 8.91 -0.47 -4.40
C TYR A 57 9.48 -1.30 -5.55
N SER A 58 8.61 -1.61 -6.50
CA SER A 58 9.00 -2.10 -7.82
C SER A 58 7.99 -1.62 -8.86
N CYS A 59 8.46 -1.38 -10.09
CA CYS A 59 7.58 -0.97 -11.19
C CYS A 59 6.52 -2.03 -11.53
N SER A 60 6.86 -3.32 -11.35
CA SER A 60 5.97 -4.44 -11.65
C SER A 60 4.93 -4.71 -10.55
N THR A 61 5.15 -4.24 -9.34
CA THR A 61 4.23 -4.41 -8.20
C THR A 61 3.55 -3.09 -7.82
N THR A 62 4.20 -2.30 -7.00
CA THR A 62 3.67 -0.99 -6.56
C THR A 62 3.35 -0.07 -7.73
N GLY A 63 4.28 0.08 -8.67
CA GLY A 63 4.09 0.93 -9.86
C GLY A 63 2.91 0.48 -10.71
N SER A 64 2.76 -0.83 -10.94
CA SER A 64 1.63 -1.39 -11.67
C SER A 64 0.29 -1.09 -10.99
N SER A 65 0.22 -1.29 -9.67
CA SER A 65 -1.00 -1.03 -8.90
C SER A 65 -1.39 0.45 -8.87
N LEU A 66 -0.42 1.33 -8.66
CA LEU A 66 -0.66 2.77 -8.64
C LEU A 66 -1.03 3.31 -10.03
N ASN A 67 -0.43 2.79 -11.09
CA ASN A 67 -0.78 3.15 -12.46
C ASN A 67 -2.23 2.75 -12.80
N GLU A 68 -2.69 1.61 -12.30
CA GLU A 68 -4.09 1.21 -12.47
C GLU A 68 -5.04 2.13 -11.69
N LEU A 69 -4.71 2.46 -10.45
CA LEU A 69 -5.48 3.44 -9.67
C LEU A 69 -5.57 4.78 -10.40
N TRP A 70 -4.46 5.24 -10.97
CA TRP A 70 -4.41 6.48 -11.74
C TRP A 70 -5.30 6.44 -12.98
N LYS A 71 -5.30 5.32 -13.72
CA LYS A 71 -6.19 5.14 -14.88
C LYS A 71 -7.67 5.22 -14.50
N TRP A 72 -8.07 4.54 -13.42
CA TRP A 72 -9.45 4.56 -12.96
C TRP A 72 -9.86 5.91 -12.42
N ARG A 73 -8.98 6.61 -11.71
CA ARG A 73 -9.19 7.99 -11.32
C ARG A 73 -9.54 8.85 -12.55
N HIS A 74 -8.74 8.78 -13.60
CA HIS A 74 -8.98 9.52 -14.83
C HIS A 74 -10.31 9.17 -15.52
N ARG A 75 -10.67 7.91 -15.53
CA ARG A 75 -11.91 7.43 -16.15
C ARG A 75 -13.14 7.89 -15.38
N MET A 76 -13.09 7.83 -14.05
CA MET A 76 -14.23 8.07 -13.18
C MET A 76 -14.42 9.55 -12.82
N GLU A 77 -13.35 10.30 -12.68
CA GLU A 77 -13.39 11.72 -12.25
C GLU A 77 -12.91 12.69 -13.34
N GLY A 78 -12.52 12.18 -14.51
CA GLY A 78 -12.08 12.99 -15.63
C GLY A 78 -10.63 13.46 -15.55
N LYS A 79 -10.26 14.45 -16.38
CA LYS A 79 -8.88 14.96 -16.44
C LYS A 79 -8.50 15.72 -15.19
N THR A 80 -7.46 15.28 -14.58
CA THR A 80 -7.04 15.66 -13.26
C THR A 80 -5.71 16.39 -13.30
N ASN A 81 -5.68 17.57 -13.75
CA ASN A 81 -4.65 18.55 -13.39
C ASN A 81 -5.33 19.83 -12.93
N LYS A 82 -6.53 19.70 -12.39
CA LYS A 82 -7.22 20.80 -11.75
C LYS A 82 -6.74 20.95 -10.33
N GLU A 83 -6.88 22.15 -9.82
CA GLU A 83 -6.44 22.56 -8.50
C GLU A 83 -7.04 21.69 -7.39
N ILE A 84 -6.31 21.56 -6.28
CA ILE A 84 -6.85 20.93 -5.07
C ILE A 84 -8.15 21.63 -4.68
N GLY A 85 -9.25 20.87 -4.59
CA GLY A 85 -10.56 21.42 -4.25
C GLY A 85 -11.56 21.46 -5.40
N ASP A 86 -11.24 20.89 -6.56
CA ASP A 86 -12.15 20.82 -7.73
C ASP A 86 -13.30 19.81 -7.55
N GLY A 87 -13.42 19.21 -6.38
CA GLY A 87 -14.42 18.19 -6.04
C GLY A 87 -14.01 16.77 -6.37
N THR A 88 -12.80 16.56 -6.91
CA THR A 88 -12.23 15.22 -7.08
C THR A 88 -11.60 14.71 -5.77
N ILE A 89 -11.30 13.39 -5.71
CA ILE A 89 -10.62 12.80 -4.56
C ILE A 89 -9.16 13.26 -4.53
N THR A 90 -8.74 13.81 -3.40
CA THR A 90 -7.33 14.13 -3.15
C THR A 90 -6.62 12.89 -2.64
N TRP A 91 -5.67 12.37 -3.43
CA TRP A 91 -4.94 11.16 -3.13
C TRP A 91 -3.58 11.46 -2.51
N SER A 92 -3.26 10.75 -1.44
CA SER A 92 -1.90 10.57 -0.91
C SER A 92 -1.48 9.12 -1.10
N VAL A 93 -0.17 8.87 -1.18
CA VAL A 93 0.33 7.54 -1.47
C VAL A 93 1.40 7.13 -0.44
N ILE A 94 1.29 5.90 0.07
CA ILE A 94 2.36 5.22 0.79
C ILE A 94 2.82 4.09 -0.13
N ASP A 95 3.91 4.32 -0.86
CA ASP A 95 4.39 3.45 -1.93
C ASP A 95 5.49 2.48 -1.49
N ARG A 96 6.12 2.74 -0.34
CA ARG A 96 7.21 1.92 0.22
C ARG A 96 7.36 2.15 1.73
N TRP A 97 7.71 1.10 2.45
CA TRP A 97 7.89 1.14 3.91
C TRP A 97 8.82 0.02 4.43
N PRO A 98 9.97 -0.30 3.72
CA PRO A 98 10.80 -1.46 4.03
C PRO A 98 11.51 -1.37 5.38
N ASN A 99 11.77 -0.15 5.85
CA ASN A 99 12.49 0.09 7.11
C ASN A 99 11.55 0.48 8.27
N HIS A 100 10.22 0.29 8.09
CA HIS A 100 9.28 0.59 9.16
C HIS A 100 9.50 -0.34 10.34
N SER A 101 9.64 0.21 11.56
CA SER A 101 9.95 -0.55 12.77
C SER A 101 8.98 -1.71 13.02
N GLY A 102 7.69 -1.51 12.77
CA GLY A 102 6.69 -2.57 12.91
C GLY A 102 6.90 -3.75 11.96
N LEU A 103 7.44 -3.53 10.74
CA LEU A 103 7.79 -4.62 9.83
C LEU A 103 9.00 -5.40 10.37
N VAL A 104 10.04 -4.68 10.79
CA VAL A 104 11.25 -5.30 11.38
C VAL A 104 10.90 -6.12 12.60
N GLU A 105 10.09 -5.58 13.50
CA GLU A 105 9.63 -6.26 14.71
C GLU A 105 8.80 -7.50 14.39
N ALA A 106 7.91 -7.44 13.39
CA ALA A 106 7.13 -8.60 12.96
C ALA A 106 8.02 -9.74 12.45
N PHE A 107 9.06 -9.42 11.66
CA PHE A 107 10.05 -10.41 11.24
C PHE A 107 10.82 -10.98 12.42
N ALA A 108 11.31 -10.14 13.33
CA ALA A 108 12.04 -10.59 14.51
C ALA A 108 11.22 -11.56 15.36
N ARG A 109 9.96 -11.20 15.66
CA ARG A 109 9.05 -12.08 16.41
C ARG A 109 8.80 -13.43 15.74
N ASN A 110 8.64 -13.43 14.41
CA ASN A 110 8.43 -14.66 13.66
C ASN A 110 9.69 -15.55 13.69
N ILE A 111 10.87 -14.95 13.60
CA ILE A 111 12.14 -15.66 13.71
C ILE A 111 12.30 -16.25 15.12
N GLU A 112 12.06 -15.46 16.16
CA GLU A 112 12.10 -15.91 17.55
C GLU A 112 11.14 -17.08 17.78
N ALA A 113 9.90 -16.97 17.31
CA ALA A 113 8.91 -18.03 17.43
C ALA A 113 9.39 -19.33 16.75
N LYS A 114 10.03 -19.21 15.57
CA LYS A 114 10.60 -20.37 14.87
C LYS A 114 11.83 -20.95 15.57
N LEU A 115 12.67 -20.14 16.16
CA LEU A 115 13.82 -20.62 16.93
C LEU A 115 13.39 -21.44 18.17
N LEU A 116 12.26 -21.06 18.78
CA LEU A 116 11.72 -21.81 19.93
C LEU A 116 11.22 -23.22 19.58
N GLU A 117 10.96 -23.52 18.31
CA GLU A 117 10.61 -24.88 17.86
C GLU A 117 11.80 -25.85 17.87
N TYR A 118 13.04 -25.32 17.96
CA TYR A 118 14.26 -26.15 18.09
C TYR A 118 14.63 -26.38 19.54
N PRO A 119 15.24 -27.52 19.87
CA PRO A 119 15.84 -27.77 21.19
C PRO A 119 16.82 -26.66 21.53
N GLU A 120 16.85 -26.26 22.79
CA GLU A 120 17.64 -25.10 23.26
C GLU A 120 19.11 -25.19 22.87
N GLU A 121 19.71 -26.39 23.06
CA GLU A 121 21.10 -26.69 22.74
C GLU A 121 21.42 -26.56 21.25
N ARG A 122 20.38 -26.67 20.38
CA ARG A 122 20.52 -26.58 18.91
C ARG A 122 20.26 -25.19 18.34
N ARG A 123 19.66 -24.28 19.11
CA ARG A 123 19.28 -22.96 18.61
C ARG A 123 20.46 -22.13 18.11
N LYS A 124 21.62 -22.26 18.74
CA LYS A 124 22.86 -21.59 18.35
C LYS A 124 23.41 -22.03 16.99
N ASP A 125 23.02 -23.23 16.54
CA ASP A 125 23.49 -23.83 15.29
C ASP A 125 22.51 -23.54 14.11
N VAL A 126 21.39 -22.86 14.39
CA VAL A 126 20.38 -22.56 13.37
C VAL A 126 20.89 -21.45 12.44
N VAL A 127 20.84 -21.72 11.15
CA VAL A 127 21.17 -20.74 10.11
C VAL A 127 19.89 -20.13 9.58
N LEU A 128 19.82 -18.81 9.57
CA LEU A 128 18.71 -18.05 8.95
C LEU A 128 19.03 -17.77 7.50
N LEU A 129 18.16 -18.26 6.59
CA LEU A 129 18.25 -17.98 5.17
C LEU A 129 17.24 -16.92 4.78
N PHE A 130 17.72 -15.76 4.34
CA PHE A 130 16.89 -14.69 3.78
C PHE A 130 16.74 -14.91 2.27
N SER A 131 15.51 -15.17 1.84
CA SER A 131 15.18 -15.29 0.42
C SER A 131 14.47 -14.04 -0.06
N ALA A 132 14.99 -13.45 -1.12
CA ALA A 132 14.39 -12.28 -1.76
C ALA A 132 14.13 -12.56 -3.24
N HIS A 133 13.00 -12.04 -3.76
CA HIS A 133 12.70 -12.16 -5.17
C HIS A 133 13.69 -11.36 -6.01
N SER A 134 14.34 -12.02 -6.95
CA SER A 134 15.26 -11.40 -7.90
C SER A 134 14.48 -10.60 -8.96
N LEU A 135 14.82 -9.34 -9.11
CA LEU A 135 14.31 -8.49 -10.19
C LEU A 135 15.43 -8.22 -11.20
N PRO A 136 15.13 -8.17 -12.52
CA PRO A 136 16.11 -7.72 -13.51
C PRO A 136 16.64 -6.31 -13.17
N MET A 137 17.95 -6.08 -13.34
CA MET A 137 18.58 -4.80 -13.05
C MET A 137 17.93 -3.63 -13.80
N SER A 138 17.43 -3.87 -15.00
CA SER A 138 16.66 -2.87 -15.76
C SER A 138 15.36 -2.42 -15.07
N VAL A 139 14.77 -3.27 -14.23
CA VAL A 139 13.58 -2.94 -13.42
C VAL A 139 14.00 -2.20 -12.16
N VAL A 140 15.07 -2.64 -11.52
CA VAL A 140 15.62 -2.01 -10.30
C VAL A 140 16.08 -0.57 -10.60
N ASN A 141 16.84 -0.38 -11.68
CA ASN A 141 17.38 0.93 -12.05
C ASN A 141 16.29 1.95 -12.44
N ARG A 142 15.16 1.50 -12.99
CA ARG A 142 14.02 2.40 -13.26
C ARG A 142 13.38 2.99 -12.01
N GLY A 143 13.48 2.31 -10.88
CA GLY A 143 13.00 2.79 -9.59
C GLY A 143 13.94 3.80 -8.89
N LEU A 144 15.20 3.89 -9.36
CA LEU A 144 16.20 4.80 -8.81
C LEU A 144 16.26 6.15 -9.56
N SER A 145 15.55 6.28 -10.68
CA SER A 145 15.53 7.47 -11.53
C SER A 145 14.40 8.43 -11.17
N ILE A 146 14.15 8.67 -9.89
CA ILE A 146 13.27 9.75 -9.44
C ILE A 146 14.20 10.88 -8.96
N PRO A 147 14.11 12.07 -9.58
CA PRO A 147 14.89 13.23 -9.16
C PRO A 147 14.53 13.69 -7.76
#